data_45cc4791843a0313704789739eac2cfa
#
_entry.id   45cc4791843a0313704789739eac2cfa
#
_cell.length_a   1.000
_cell.length_b   1.000
_cell.length_c   1.000
_cell.angle_alpha   90.00
_cell.angle_beta   90.00
_cell.angle_gamma   90.00
#
_symmetry.space_group_name_H-M   'P 1'
#
loop_
_entity.id
_entity.type
_entity.pdbx_description
1 polymer ?
#
loop_
_entity_poly.entity_id
_entity_poly.type
_entity_poly.pdbx_seq_one_letter_code
_entity_poly.pdbx_strand_id
1 'polypeptide(L)'
;NFMEMAKAKAESAKNKELMLWSYTNLGDYYGHAGRIKDSYNQYLKALEIDSDNAYAKKGIAWIVFSNDKNAVEAIRILDSVTKTYNAPDYFLLKAEIADFMGDDLIRTKNLDQYFKRVKNEMYGEMYNAYNLELYLDETKQFDKALELAKTEVNNRPTPESYSWLGYSYLKKGEIKKAVEIMDTYVYGKTFEPAL
;
A
#
# COMPACT_ATOMS: atom_id res chain seq x y z
N ASN A 1 17.32 -5.79 -16.92
CA ASN A 1 16.33 -6.00 -15.86
C ASN A 1 15.23 -6.96 -16.37
N PHE A 2 14.82 -7.96 -15.55
CA PHE A 2 13.85 -8.98 -15.98
C PHE A 2 12.49 -8.38 -16.38
N MET A 3 12.02 -7.34 -15.68
CA MET A 3 10.75 -6.70 -16.02
C MET A 3 10.80 -5.92 -17.35
N GLU A 4 11.93 -5.30 -17.67
CA GLU A 4 12.11 -4.67 -19.00
C GLU A 4 12.12 -5.71 -20.11
N MET A 5 12.71 -6.88 -19.87
CA MET A 5 12.66 -8.01 -20.81
C MET A 5 11.25 -8.57 -20.97
N ALA A 6 10.50 -8.68 -19.87
CA ALA A 6 9.09 -9.12 -19.88
C ALA A 6 8.23 -8.14 -20.70
N LYS A 7 8.41 -6.83 -20.49
CA LYS A 7 7.76 -5.78 -21.28
C LYS A 7 8.08 -5.92 -22.78
N ALA A 8 9.35 -6.03 -23.14
CA ALA A 8 9.75 -6.13 -24.54
C ALA A 8 9.15 -7.36 -25.24
N LYS A 9 9.05 -8.50 -24.51
CA LYS A 9 8.38 -9.70 -25.02
C LYS A 9 6.87 -9.51 -25.17
N ALA A 10 6.21 -8.87 -24.22
CA ALA A 10 4.78 -8.57 -24.28
C ALA A 10 4.45 -7.65 -25.45
N GLU A 11 5.27 -6.60 -25.66
CA GLU A 11 5.16 -5.68 -26.80
C GLU A 11 5.36 -6.41 -28.15
N SER A 12 6.39 -7.25 -28.24
CA SER A 12 6.67 -8.05 -29.44
C SER A 12 5.54 -9.02 -29.77
N ALA A 13 4.95 -9.63 -28.74
CA ALA A 13 3.81 -10.54 -28.88
C ALA A 13 2.47 -9.82 -29.06
N LYS A 14 2.45 -8.48 -28.96
CA LYS A 14 1.23 -7.65 -28.99
C LYS A 14 0.16 -8.12 -27.99
N ASN A 15 0.60 -8.68 -26.87
CA ASN A 15 -0.30 -9.16 -25.82
C ASN A 15 -0.66 -8.01 -24.89
N LYS A 16 -1.86 -7.45 -25.07
CA LYS A 16 -2.32 -6.27 -24.32
C LYS A 16 -2.36 -6.48 -22.82
N GLU A 17 -2.77 -7.64 -22.34
CA GLU A 17 -2.85 -7.95 -20.92
C GLU A 17 -1.46 -7.96 -20.28
N LEU A 18 -0.50 -8.67 -20.90
CA LEU A 18 0.87 -8.69 -20.40
C LEU A 18 1.59 -7.33 -20.55
N MET A 19 1.27 -6.56 -21.60
CA MET A 19 1.75 -5.18 -21.72
C MET A 19 1.25 -4.32 -20.57
N LEU A 20 -0.05 -4.36 -20.28
CA LEU A 20 -0.68 -3.62 -19.21
C LEU A 20 -0.05 -3.98 -17.84
N TRP A 21 0.07 -5.28 -17.56
CA TRP A 21 0.71 -5.77 -16.36
C TRP A 21 2.17 -5.32 -16.24
N SER A 22 2.95 -5.42 -17.31
CA SER A 22 4.37 -5.04 -17.28
C SER A 22 4.58 -3.53 -17.15
N TYR A 23 3.73 -2.71 -17.78
CA TYR A 23 3.81 -1.26 -17.66
C TYR A 23 3.49 -0.81 -16.24
N THR A 24 2.41 -1.31 -15.64
CA THR A 24 2.04 -0.94 -14.27
C THR A 24 3.11 -1.34 -13.26
N ASN A 25 3.64 -2.57 -13.34
CA ASN A 25 4.72 -3.01 -12.45
C ASN A 25 6.04 -2.25 -12.68
N LEU A 26 6.40 -1.91 -13.92
CA LEU A 26 7.56 -1.06 -14.18
C LEU A 26 7.36 0.37 -13.66
N GLY A 27 6.13 0.88 -13.71
CA GLY A 27 5.76 2.13 -13.06
C GLY A 27 6.14 2.13 -11.60
N ASP A 28 5.75 1.10 -10.84
CA ASP A 28 6.10 0.95 -9.44
C ASP A 28 7.61 0.83 -9.22
N TYR A 29 8.27 -0.08 -9.93
CA TYR A 29 9.72 -0.29 -9.77
C TYR A 29 10.55 0.96 -10.07
N TYR A 30 10.18 1.73 -11.08
CA TYR A 30 10.85 2.99 -11.37
C TYR A 30 10.56 4.04 -10.32
N GLY A 31 9.33 4.09 -9.79
CA GLY A 31 8.96 4.97 -8.69
C GLY A 31 9.80 4.70 -7.44
N HIS A 32 9.87 3.44 -7.00
CA HIS A 32 10.70 3.02 -5.87
C HIS A 32 12.21 3.26 -6.10
N ALA A 33 12.67 3.19 -7.34
CA ALA A 33 14.05 3.51 -7.71
C ALA A 33 14.34 5.02 -7.85
N GLY A 34 13.38 5.90 -7.54
CA GLY A 34 13.50 7.35 -7.70
C GLY A 34 13.48 7.84 -9.16
N ARG A 35 13.20 6.94 -10.11
CA ARG A 35 13.10 7.24 -11.55
C ARG A 35 11.69 7.73 -11.89
N ILE A 36 11.29 8.83 -11.30
CA ILE A 36 9.89 9.32 -11.32
C ILE A 36 9.36 9.54 -12.74
N LYS A 37 10.17 10.15 -13.61
CA LYS A 37 9.78 10.39 -15.01
C LYS A 37 9.55 9.08 -15.79
N ASP A 38 10.39 8.08 -15.55
CA ASP A 38 10.23 6.78 -16.18
C ASP A 38 8.98 6.06 -15.65
N SER A 39 8.74 6.14 -14.32
CA SER A 39 7.53 5.65 -13.67
C SER A 39 6.27 6.23 -14.29
N TYR A 40 6.20 7.55 -14.36
CA TYR A 40 5.08 8.26 -14.98
C TYR A 40 4.83 7.83 -16.42
N ASN A 41 5.88 7.71 -17.23
CA ASN A 41 5.78 7.27 -18.62
C ASN A 41 5.24 5.84 -18.75
N GLN A 42 5.57 4.93 -17.81
CA GLN A 42 5.02 3.58 -17.86
C GLN A 42 3.51 3.57 -17.54
N TYR A 43 3.06 4.33 -16.54
CA TYR A 43 1.64 4.46 -16.27
C TYR A 43 0.87 5.11 -17.44
N LEU A 44 1.45 6.11 -18.13
CA LEU A 44 0.83 6.67 -19.34
C LEU A 44 0.66 5.61 -20.44
N LYS A 45 1.67 4.77 -20.69
CA LYS A 45 1.55 3.65 -21.63
C LYS A 45 0.46 2.65 -21.25
N ALA A 46 0.27 2.40 -19.96
CA ALA A 46 -0.85 1.59 -19.48
C ALA A 46 -2.19 2.24 -19.81
N LEU A 47 -2.31 3.55 -19.63
CA LEU A 47 -3.53 4.31 -19.95
C LEU A 47 -3.80 4.44 -21.44
N GLU A 48 -2.78 4.35 -22.31
CA GLU A 48 -2.96 4.25 -23.77
C GLU A 48 -3.66 2.95 -24.20
N ILE A 49 -3.47 1.87 -23.41
CA ILE A 49 -4.12 0.56 -23.65
C ILE A 49 -5.52 0.52 -23.01
N ASP A 50 -5.63 1.01 -21.80
CA ASP A 50 -6.84 1.04 -20.96
C ASP A 50 -6.92 2.39 -20.25
N SER A 51 -7.68 3.32 -20.82
CA SER A 51 -7.84 4.68 -20.29
C SER A 51 -8.48 4.73 -18.90
N ASP A 52 -9.16 3.66 -18.49
CA ASP A 52 -9.82 3.54 -17.19
C ASP A 52 -9.05 2.70 -16.18
N ASN A 53 -7.81 2.31 -16.51
CA ASN A 53 -6.97 1.52 -15.63
C ASN A 53 -6.78 2.22 -14.27
N ALA A 54 -7.48 1.70 -13.27
CA ALA A 54 -7.49 2.25 -11.92
C ALA A 54 -6.09 2.25 -11.31
N TYR A 55 -5.33 1.18 -11.49
CA TYR A 55 -3.98 1.03 -10.93
C TYR A 55 -3.01 2.09 -11.48
N ALA A 56 -2.99 2.28 -12.80
CA ALA A 56 -2.15 3.31 -13.42
C ALA A 56 -2.54 4.72 -12.97
N LYS A 57 -3.84 5.02 -12.85
CA LYS A 57 -4.33 6.30 -12.30
C LYS A 57 -3.89 6.50 -10.85
N LYS A 58 -3.92 5.46 -10.01
CA LYS A 58 -3.43 5.52 -8.63
C LYS A 58 -1.92 5.81 -8.59
N GLY A 59 -1.13 5.13 -9.43
CA GLY A 59 0.31 5.38 -9.53
C GLY A 59 0.63 6.82 -9.93
N ILE A 60 -0.10 7.39 -10.90
CA ILE A 60 0.02 8.80 -11.27
C ILE A 60 -0.39 9.72 -10.11
N ALA A 61 -1.49 9.44 -9.42
CA ALA A 61 -1.91 10.23 -8.27
C ALA A 61 -0.85 10.22 -7.16
N TRP A 62 -0.22 9.06 -6.91
CA TRP A 62 0.89 8.97 -5.97
C TRP A 62 2.09 9.83 -6.38
N ILE A 63 2.47 9.83 -7.66
CA ILE A 63 3.56 10.69 -8.17
C ILE A 63 3.21 12.16 -8.00
N VAL A 64 2.01 12.56 -8.41
CA VAL A 64 1.51 13.95 -8.30
C VAL A 64 1.51 14.43 -6.83
N PHE A 65 1.16 13.55 -5.90
CA PHE A 65 1.22 13.84 -4.46
C PHE A 65 2.65 13.87 -3.93
N SER A 66 3.40 12.76 -4.12
CA SER A 66 4.67 12.55 -3.43
C SER A 66 5.83 13.37 -4.03
N ASN A 67 5.86 13.52 -5.37
CA ASN A 67 6.92 14.23 -6.08
C ASN A 67 6.54 15.69 -6.36
N ASP A 68 5.36 15.91 -6.97
CA ASP A 68 4.95 17.26 -7.41
C ASP A 68 4.33 18.07 -6.25
N LYS A 69 4.08 17.43 -5.09
CA LYS A 69 3.47 18.02 -3.90
C LYS A 69 2.09 18.64 -4.17
N ASN A 70 1.39 18.12 -5.16
CA ASN A 70 0.06 18.61 -5.55
C ASN A 70 -1.05 17.69 -5.01
N ALA A 71 -1.32 17.83 -3.72
CA ALA A 71 -2.33 17.02 -3.01
C ALA A 71 -3.74 17.18 -3.61
N VAL A 72 -4.11 18.40 -4.03
CA VAL A 72 -5.43 18.70 -4.60
C VAL A 72 -5.65 17.92 -5.91
N GLU A 73 -4.67 17.93 -6.80
CA GLU A 73 -4.76 17.21 -8.07
C GLU A 73 -4.74 15.69 -7.85
N ALA A 74 -3.93 15.19 -6.92
CA ALA A 74 -3.91 13.78 -6.57
C ALA A 74 -5.28 13.29 -6.06
N ILE A 75 -5.92 14.04 -5.16
CA ILE A 75 -7.31 13.75 -4.72
C ILE A 75 -8.27 13.77 -5.91
N ARG A 76 -8.18 14.75 -6.81
CA ARG A 76 -9.05 14.82 -7.99
C ARG A 76 -8.93 13.58 -8.88
N ILE A 77 -7.71 13.07 -9.09
CA ILE A 77 -7.47 11.84 -9.84
C ILE A 77 -8.12 10.65 -9.12
N LEU A 78 -7.85 10.49 -7.82
CA LEU A 78 -8.40 9.40 -7.02
C LEU A 78 -9.92 9.45 -6.91
N ASP A 79 -10.52 10.63 -6.85
CA ASP A 79 -11.98 10.82 -6.87
C ASP A 79 -12.59 10.31 -8.18
N SER A 80 -11.90 10.52 -9.30
CA SER A 80 -12.38 9.99 -10.59
C SER A 80 -12.39 8.47 -10.61
N VAL A 81 -11.36 7.84 -10.01
CA VAL A 81 -11.22 6.38 -9.94
C VAL A 81 -12.25 5.77 -8.99
N THR A 82 -12.39 6.34 -7.80
CA THR A 82 -13.26 5.78 -6.75
C THR A 82 -14.76 5.91 -7.01
N LYS A 83 -15.16 6.53 -8.12
CA LYS A 83 -16.55 6.50 -8.62
C LYS A 83 -16.96 5.11 -9.11
N THR A 84 -16.04 4.39 -9.71
CA THR A 84 -16.31 3.09 -10.35
C THR A 84 -15.50 1.94 -9.76
N TYR A 85 -14.35 2.24 -9.17
CA TYR A 85 -13.44 1.25 -8.60
C TYR A 85 -13.30 1.45 -7.09
N ASN A 86 -13.69 0.44 -6.31
CA ASN A 86 -13.93 0.56 -4.87
C ASN A 86 -12.92 -0.21 -4.00
N ALA A 87 -11.70 -0.49 -4.47
CA ALA A 87 -10.70 -1.16 -3.66
C ALA A 87 -10.27 -0.30 -2.46
N PRO A 88 -10.04 -0.91 -1.28
CA PRO A 88 -9.77 -0.19 -0.03
C PRO A 88 -8.58 0.75 -0.09
N ASP A 89 -7.48 0.34 -0.70
CA ASP A 89 -6.21 1.06 -0.78
C ASP A 89 -6.30 2.44 -1.47
N TYR A 90 -7.30 2.66 -2.33
CA TYR A 90 -7.56 3.99 -2.92
C TYR A 90 -8.10 4.98 -1.89
N PHE A 91 -8.91 4.50 -0.95
CA PHE A 91 -9.42 5.33 0.15
C PHE A 91 -8.35 5.57 1.20
N LEU A 92 -7.47 4.59 1.43
CA LEU A 92 -6.32 4.78 2.31
C LEU A 92 -5.40 5.88 1.78
N LEU A 93 -4.99 5.83 0.51
CA LEU A 93 -4.17 6.88 -0.10
C LEU A 93 -4.86 8.26 -0.04
N LYS A 94 -6.18 8.34 -0.23
CA LYS A 94 -6.92 9.60 -0.04
C LYS A 94 -6.89 10.10 1.40
N ALA A 95 -6.92 9.20 2.38
CA ALA A 95 -6.80 9.57 3.79
C ALA A 95 -5.40 10.11 4.12
N GLU A 96 -4.34 9.48 3.61
CA GLU A 96 -2.95 9.94 3.75
C GLU A 96 -2.75 11.35 3.13
N ILE A 97 -3.30 11.56 1.94
CA ILE A 97 -3.22 12.87 1.28
C ILE A 97 -3.99 13.93 2.07
N ALA A 98 -5.17 13.59 2.61
CA ALA A 98 -5.96 14.49 3.43
C ALA A 98 -5.26 14.84 4.75
N ASP A 99 -4.58 13.87 5.39
CA ASP A 99 -3.75 14.10 6.56
C ASP A 99 -2.63 15.10 6.27
N PHE A 100 -1.91 14.92 5.16
CA PHE A 100 -0.89 15.87 4.69
C PHE A 100 -1.45 17.29 4.47
N MET A 101 -2.71 17.40 4.05
CA MET A 101 -3.41 18.69 3.86
C MET A 101 -3.91 19.30 5.18
N GLY A 102 -3.89 18.55 6.28
CA GLY A 102 -4.50 18.93 7.56
C GLY A 102 -6.04 18.90 7.51
N ASP A 103 -6.64 18.13 6.60
CA ASP A 103 -8.09 18.01 6.47
C ASP A 103 -8.60 16.74 7.17
N ASP A 104 -8.81 16.86 8.48
CA ASP A 104 -9.29 15.78 9.34
C ASP A 104 -10.67 15.24 8.92
N LEU A 105 -11.52 16.06 8.31
CA LEU A 105 -12.84 15.64 7.88
C LEU A 105 -12.74 14.67 6.68
N ILE A 106 -11.97 15.07 5.67
CA ILE A 106 -11.73 14.23 4.48
C ILE A 106 -10.96 12.97 4.88
N ARG A 107 -9.96 13.09 5.76
CA ARG A 107 -9.20 11.96 6.30
C ARG A 107 -10.10 10.93 6.96
N THR A 108 -10.88 11.34 7.96
CA THR A 108 -11.79 10.45 8.71
C THR A 108 -12.79 9.79 7.78
N LYS A 109 -13.41 10.55 6.86
CA LYS A 109 -14.34 10.01 5.88
C LYS A 109 -13.72 8.90 5.02
N ASN A 110 -12.48 9.08 4.58
CA ASN A 110 -11.80 8.08 3.75
C ASN A 110 -11.33 6.87 4.55
N LEU A 111 -10.89 7.02 5.80
CA LEU A 111 -10.61 5.91 6.71
C LEU A 111 -11.87 5.06 6.98
N ASP A 112 -13.03 5.68 7.20
CA ASP A 112 -14.31 4.97 7.34
C ASP A 112 -14.64 4.17 6.07
N GLN A 113 -14.41 4.75 4.89
CA GLN A 113 -14.60 4.04 3.63
C GLN A 113 -13.63 2.88 3.46
N TYR A 114 -12.37 3.03 3.87
CA TYR A 114 -11.39 1.96 3.90
C TYR A 114 -11.86 0.82 4.80
N PHE A 115 -12.13 1.09 6.09
CA PHE A 115 -12.55 0.08 7.06
C PHE A 115 -13.87 -0.61 6.72
N LYS A 116 -14.77 0.06 5.99
CA LYS A 116 -15.97 -0.57 5.47
C LYS A 116 -15.66 -1.61 4.39
N ARG A 117 -14.70 -1.32 3.52
CA ARG A 117 -14.39 -2.15 2.35
C ARG A 117 -13.49 -3.33 2.66
N VAL A 118 -12.53 -3.18 3.54
CA VAL A 118 -11.64 -4.30 3.94
C VAL A 118 -12.39 -5.45 4.61
N LYS A 119 -13.65 -5.24 5.02
CA LYS A 119 -14.51 -6.32 5.55
C LYS A 119 -15.02 -7.29 4.49
N ASN A 120 -14.79 -7.00 3.21
CA ASN A 120 -15.16 -7.93 2.15
C ASN A 120 -14.25 -9.16 2.21
N GLU A 121 -14.86 -10.32 2.42
CA GLU A 121 -14.17 -11.61 2.58
C GLU A 121 -13.29 -11.99 1.37
N MET A 122 -13.58 -11.44 0.19
CA MET A 122 -12.76 -11.67 -1.02
C MET A 122 -11.32 -11.17 -0.88
N TYR A 123 -11.06 -10.21 0.00
CA TYR A 123 -9.71 -9.71 0.26
C TYR A 123 -8.92 -10.62 1.21
N GLY A 124 -9.60 -11.47 1.98
CA GLY A 124 -8.94 -12.29 2.99
C GLY A 124 -8.05 -11.44 3.90
N GLU A 125 -6.80 -11.80 3.97
CA GLU A 125 -5.80 -11.16 4.85
C GLU A 125 -4.90 -10.14 4.12
N MET A 126 -5.23 -9.78 2.88
CA MET A 126 -4.43 -8.89 2.03
C MET A 126 -4.13 -7.54 2.68
N TYR A 127 -5.05 -7.03 3.50
CA TYR A 127 -4.94 -5.71 4.14
C TYR A 127 -4.50 -5.77 5.60
N ASN A 128 -4.06 -6.92 6.12
CA ASN A 128 -3.74 -7.06 7.54
C ASN A 128 -2.58 -6.14 7.98
N ALA A 129 -1.54 -6.00 7.17
CA ALA A 129 -0.43 -5.09 7.49
C ALA A 129 -0.91 -3.63 7.62
N TYR A 130 -1.73 -3.16 6.68
CA TYR A 130 -2.34 -1.82 6.74
C TYR A 130 -3.28 -1.66 7.93
N ASN A 131 -4.08 -2.70 8.23
CA ASN A 131 -4.97 -2.68 9.39
C ASN A 131 -4.18 -2.63 10.70
N LEU A 132 -3.04 -3.33 10.80
CA LEU A 132 -2.16 -3.30 11.97
C LEU A 132 -1.62 -1.89 12.20
N GLU A 133 -1.07 -1.25 11.17
CA GLU A 133 -0.59 0.12 11.24
C GLU A 133 -1.69 1.08 11.72
N LEU A 134 -2.86 1.04 11.07
CA LEU A 134 -3.98 1.89 11.44
C LEU A 134 -4.51 1.63 12.86
N TYR A 135 -4.53 0.37 13.32
CA TYR A 135 -4.96 0.06 14.70
C TYR A 135 -3.93 0.51 15.75
N LEU A 136 -2.63 0.46 15.43
CA LEU A 136 -1.57 0.81 16.36
C LEU A 136 -1.34 2.32 16.45
N ASP A 137 -1.32 3.00 15.32
CA ASP A 137 -0.87 4.40 15.26
C ASP A 137 -2.03 5.40 15.13
N GLU A 138 -3.08 5.04 14.38
CA GLU A 138 -4.19 5.95 14.13
C GLU A 138 -5.33 5.80 15.14
N THR A 139 -5.93 4.61 15.20
CA THR A 139 -7.16 4.40 15.96
C THR A 139 -6.93 3.89 17.39
N LYS A 140 -5.67 3.58 17.73
CA LYS A 140 -5.23 3.09 19.05
C LYS A 140 -6.05 1.89 19.57
N GLN A 141 -6.45 1.02 18.65
CA GLN A 141 -7.19 -0.21 18.95
C GLN A 141 -6.22 -1.37 19.24
N PHE A 142 -5.39 -1.22 20.27
CA PHE A 142 -4.26 -2.09 20.56
C PHE A 142 -4.63 -3.57 20.76
N ASP A 143 -5.81 -3.85 21.30
CA ASP A 143 -6.28 -5.25 21.47
C ASP A 143 -6.56 -5.91 20.11
N LYS A 144 -7.20 -5.19 19.21
CA LYS A 144 -7.44 -5.69 17.86
C LYS A 144 -6.14 -5.88 17.08
N ALA A 145 -5.21 -4.93 17.21
CA ALA A 145 -3.89 -5.05 16.60
C ALA A 145 -3.15 -6.29 17.12
N LEU A 146 -3.16 -6.52 18.44
CA LEU A 146 -2.50 -7.69 19.02
C LEU A 146 -3.10 -9.01 18.51
N GLU A 147 -4.42 -9.14 18.44
CA GLU A 147 -5.07 -10.35 17.93
C GLU A 147 -4.77 -10.55 16.43
N LEU A 148 -4.78 -9.48 15.65
CA LEU A 148 -4.44 -9.54 14.24
C LEU A 148 -2.97 -9.92 14.02
N ALA A 149 -2.04 -9.35 14.81
CA ALA A 149 -0.62 -9.69 14.74
C ALA A 149 -0.35 -11.16 15.10
N LYS A 150 -1.07 -11.71 16.10
CA LYS A 150 -1.00 -13.15 16.41
C LYS A 150 -1.49 -14.01 15.24
N THR A 151 -2.56 -13.59 14.58
CA THR A 151 -3.07 -14.27 13.39
C THR A 151 -2.03 -14.26 12.27
N GLU A 152 -1.38 -13.11 12.01
CA GLU A 152 -0.32 -13.01 11.01
C GLU A 152 0.88 -13.92 11.32
N VAL A 153 1.33 -13.97 12.57
CA VAL A 153 2.42 -14.88 12.99
C VAL A 153 2.01 -16.35 12.80
N ASN A 154 0.75 -16.70 13.10
CA ASN A 154 0.27 -18.05 12.90
C ASN A 154 0.22 -18.46 11.42
N ASN A 155 -0.17 -17.54 10.55
CA ASN A 155 -0.31 -17.79 9.12
C ASN A 155 1.04 -17.74 8.37
N ARG A 156 1.88 -16.79 8.74
CA ARG A 156 3.18 -16.51 8.10
C ARG A 156 4.20 -16.11 9.16
N PRO A 157 4.90 -17.07 9.79
CA PRO A 157 5.87 -16.77 10.85
C PRO A 157 7.17 -16.17 10.26
N THR A 158 7.11 -14.95 9.80
CA THR A 158 8.21 -14.17 9.22
C THR A 158 8.71 -13.10 10.19
N PRO A 159 9.94 -12.58 10.05
CA PRO A 159 10.39 -11.45 10.84
C PRO A 159 9.42 -10.26 10.81
N GLU A 160 8.80 -9.98 9.67
CA GLU A 160 7.79 -8.94 9.51
C GLU A 160 6.56 -9.18 10.41
N SER A 161 5.99 -10.39 10.39
CA SER A 161 4.84 -10.72 11.23
C SER A 161 5.19 -10.64 12.72
N TYR A 162 6.39 -11.08 13.11
CA TYR A 162 6.87 -10.95 14.48
C TYR A 162 7.15 -9.49 14.87
N SER A 163 7.59 -8.64 13.95
CA SER A 163 7.74 -7.20 14.24
C SER A 163 6.42 -6.55 14.57
N TRP A 164 5.36 -6.83 13.82
CA TRP A 164 4.01 -6.37 14.14
C TRP A 164 3.52 -6.87 15.51
N LEU A 165 3.83 -8.11 15.86
CA LEU A 165 3.48 -8.68 17.17
C LEU A 165 4.25 -7.97 18.29
N GLY A 166 5.56 -7.77 18.11
CA GLY A 166 6.41 -7.04 19.06
C GLY A 166 5.93 -5.59 19.24
N TYR A 167 5.63 -4.91 18.14
CA TYR A 167 5.11 -3.54 18.17
C TYR A 167 3.75 -3.45 18.85
N SER A 168 2.87 -4.42 18.62
CA SER A 168 1.57 -4.50 19.32
C SER A 168 1.75 -4.64 20.85
N TYR A 169 2.67 -5.48 21.30
CA TYR A 169 3.00 -5.58 22.74
C TYR A 169 3.59 -4.29 23.31
N LEU A 170 4.48 -3.63 22.54
CA LEU A 170 5.06 -2.34 22.94
C LEU A 170 3.97 -1.28 23.15
N LYS A 171 3.04 -1.15 22.21
CA LYS A 171 1.92 -0.18 22.31
C LYS A 171 0.97 -0.48 23.48
N LYS A 172 0.90 -1.74 23.90
CA LYS A 172 0.16 -2.15 25.11
C LYS A 172 0.95 -1.97 26.42
N GLY A 173 2.21 -1.52 26.36
CA GLY A 173 3.08 -1.36 27.52
C GLY A 173 3.75 -2.65 28.01
N GLU A 174 3.63 -3.75 27.28
CA GLU A 174 4.24 -5.05 27.59
C GLU A 174 5.69 -5.13 27.05
N ILE A 175 6.53 -4.17 27.46
CA ILE A 175 7.89 -3.92 26.91
C ILE A 175 8.75 -5.18 26.94
N LYS A 176 8.72 -5.97 28.01
CA LYS A 176 9.56 -7.19 28.12
C LYS A 176 9.24 -8.19 27.01
N LYS A 177 7.93 -8.42 26.73
CA LYS A 177 7.52 -9.32 25.64
C LYS A 177 7.89 -8.76 24.27
N ALA A 178 7.73 -7.45 24.08
CA ALA A 178 8.11 -6.80 22.84
C ALA A 178 9.61 -7.02 22.55
N VAL A 179 10.48 -6.76 23.51
CA VAL A 179 11.94 -6.96 23.37
C VAL A 179 12.29 -8.43 23.09
N GLU A 180 11.70 -9.37 23.87
CA GLU A 180 11.92 -10.81 23.69
C GLU A 180 11.57 -11.26 22.26
N ILE A 181 10.45 -10.78 21.71
CA ILE A 181 10.02 -11.12 20.34
C ILE A 181 10.98 -10.52 19.31
N MET A 182 11.36 -9.25 19.46
CA MET A 182 12.29 -8.59 18.56
C MET A 182 13.65 -9.26 18.53
N ASP A 183 14.21 -9.57 19.69
CA ASP A 183 15.53 -10.24 19.81
C ASP A 183 15.49 -11.67 19.25
N THR A 184 14.39 -12.38 19.46
CA THR A 184 14.30 -13.79 19.06
C THR A 184 14.01 -13.96 17.58
N TYR A 185 13.13 -13.15 17.00
CA TYR A 185 12.54 -13.41 15.70
C TYR A 185 12.81 -12.35 14.62
N VAL A 186 13.30 -11.16 15.00
CA VAL A 186 13.47 -10.04 14.07
C VAL A 186 14.91 -9.61 13.90
N TYR A 187 15.59 -9.24 14.98
CA TYR A 187 16.96 -8.72 14.89
C TYR A 187 17.93 -9.73 14.30
N GLY A 188 18.62 -9.30 13.24
CA GLY A 188 19.57 -10.14 12.49
C GLY A 188 18.94 -11.29 11.70
N LYS A 189 17.60 -11.33 11.57
CA LYS A 189 16.86 -12.32 10.77
C LYS A 189 16.34 -11.78 9.44
N THR A 190 16.45 -10.47 9.22
CA THR A 190 15.99 -9.81 8.01
C THR A 190 16.92 -8.66 7.64
N PHE A 191 16.91 -8.29 6.36
CA PHE A 191 17.56 -7.09 5.83
C PHE A 191 16.53 -6.02 5.43
N GLU A 192 15.26 -6.21 5.80
CA GLU A 192 14.21 -5.24 5.54
C GLU A 192 14.44 -3.96 6.37
N PRO A 193 14.66 -2.79 5.72
CA PRO A 193 15.01 -1.56 6.43
C PRO A 193 13.93 -1.02 7.36
N ALA A 194 12.69 -1.43 7.16
CA ALA A 194 11.54 -0.97 7.95
C ALA A 194 11.31 -1.79 9.25
N LEU A 195 12.13 -2.81 9.52
CA LEU A 195 11.95 -3.73 10.65
C LEU A 195 13.03 -3.56 11.75
#